data_bae2628c8346a8299dd33768631ed7e5
#
_entry.id   bae2628c8346a8299dd33768631ed7e5
#
_cell.length_a   1.000
_cell.length_b   1.000
_cell.length_c   1.000
_cell.angle_alpha   90.00
_cell.angle_beta   90.00
_cell.angle_gamma   90.00
#
_symmetry.space_group_name_H-M   'P 1'
#
loop_
_entity.id
_entity.type
_entity.pdbx_description
1 polymer ?
#
loop_
_entity_poly.entity_id
_entity_poly.type
_entity_poly.pdbx_seq_one_letter_code
_entity_poly.pdbx_strand_id
1 'polypeptide(L)' 'MIDIILENGTLVSHNKVSNTDIAIKNGKIFKIGNLSKEKSRDRF' A
#
# COMPACT_ATOMS: atom_id res chain seq x y z
N MET A 1 -9.89 -0.02 10.19
CA MET A 1 -10.07 -0.36 8.76
C MET A 1 -9.22 0.56 7.89
N ILE A 2 -8.58 -0.01 6.91
CA ILE A 2 -7.72 0.75 6.00
C ILE A 2 -8.59 1.57 5.05
N ASP A 3 -8.23 2.82 4.84
CA ASP A 3 -9.00 3.67 3.96
C ASP A 3 -8.75 3.36 2.50
N ILE A 4 -7.49 3.27 2.10
CA ILE A 4 -7.11 3.05 0.71
C ILE A 4 -5.97 2.05 0.65
N ILE A 5 -6.05 1.15 -0.32
CA ILE A 5 -4.93 0.28 -0.68
C ILE A 5 -4.54 0.56 -2.12
N LEU A 6 -3.29 0.87 -2.34
CA LEU A 6 -2.74 1.04 -3.67
C LEU A 6 -2.06 -0.27 -4.06
N GLU A 7 -2.68 -1.02 -4.97
CA GLU A 7 -2.14 -2.30 -5.39
C GLU A 7 -1.06 -2.14 -6.45
N ASN A 8 -0.02 -2.95 -6.35
CA ASN A 8 1.08 -2.96 -7.31
C ASN A 8 1.72 -1.59 -7.48
N GLY A 9 1.80 -0.84 -6.38
CA GLY A 9 2.48 0.43 -6.40
C GLY A 9 3.98 0.24 -6.58
N THR A 10 4.62 1.19 -7.21
CA THR A 10 6.06 1.16 -7.36
C THR A 10 6.69 1.95 -6.23
N LEU A 11 7.47 1.27 -5.41
CA LEU A 11 8.18 1.91 -4.32
C LEU A 11 9.64 2.05 -4.70
N VAL A 12 10.11 3.28 -4.74
CA VAL A 12 11.50 3.59 -5.02
C VAL A 12 12.18 3.93 -3.71
N SER A 13 13.21 3.16 -3.38
CA SER A 13 13.93 3.36 -2.12
C SER A 13 15.41 3.18 -2.42
N HIS A 14 16.22 4.13 -1.97
CA HIS A 14 17.69 4.10 -2.12
C HIS A 14 18.15 3.54 -3.46
N ASN A 15 18.44 2.26 -3.54
CA ASN A 15 18.92 1.61 -4.76
C ASN A 15 17.98 0.52 -5.23
N LYS A 16 16.72 0.53 -4.77
CA LYS A 16 15.79 -0.52 -5.12
C LYS A 16 14.48 0.05 -5.60
N VAL A 17 13.94 -0.60 -6.60
CA VAL A 17 12.58 -0.36 -7.07
C VAL A 17 11.81 -1.64 -6.84
N SER A 18 10.74 -1.55 -6.06
CA SER A 18 9.94 -2.72 -5.73
C SER A 18 8.47 -2.45 -6.03
N ASN A 19 7.79 -3.46 -6.52
CA ASN A 19 6.34 -3.40 -6.67
C ASN A 19 5.71 -3.96 -5.40
N THR A 20 4.91 -3.18 -4.74
CA THR A 20 4.31 -3.59 -3.49
C THR A 20 2.98 -2.86 -3.28
N ASP A 21 2.18 -3.38 -2.37
CA ASP A 21 0.93 -2.73 -2.02
C ASP A 21 1.20 -1.74 -0.89
N ILE A 22 0.46 -0.64 -0.90
CA ILE A 22 0.60 0.40 0.12
C ILE A 22 -0.77 0.66 0.72
N ALA A 23 -0.87 0.54 2.03
CA ALA A 23 -2.10 0.82 2.76
C ALA A 23 -2.02 2.21 3.38
N ILE A 24 -3.08 2.98 3.19
CA ILE A 24 -3.17 4.33 3.74
C ILE A 24 -4.36 4.38 4.69
N LYS A 25 -4.12 4.92 5.86
CA LYS A 25 -5.14 5.08 6.88
C LYS A 25 -4.98 6.45 7.53
N ASN A 26 -6.09 7.19 7.61
CA ASN A 26 -6.11 8.54 8.19
C ASN A 26 -5.07 9.47 7.53
N GLY A 27 -4.89 9.33 6.22
CA GLY A 27 -3.95 10.17 5.50
C GLY A 27 -2.49 9.81 5.70
N LYS A 28 -2.21 8.66 6.31
CA LYS A 28 -0.85 8.23 6.59
C LYS A 28 -0.62 6.82 6.07
N ILE A 29 0.62 6.53 5.72
CA ILE A 29 0.97 5.17 5.32
C ILE A 29 0.86 4.27 6.55
N PHE A 30 -0.01 3.28 6.45
CA PHE A 30 -0.29 2.35 7.54
C PHE A 30 0.58 1.10 7.45
N LYS A 31 0.72 0.57 6.25
CA LYS A 31 1.45 -0.69 6.05
C LYS A 31 1.92 -0.76 4.59
N ILE A 32 3.05 -1.40 4.39
CA ILE A 32 3.61 -1.63 3.07
C ILE A 32 3.95 -3.11 2.98
N GLY A 33 3.58 -3.73 1.87
CA GLY A 33 3.87 -5.14 1.66
C GLY A 33 2.74 -5.83 0.92
N ASN A 34 2.63 -7.14 1.07
CA ASN A 34 1.58 -7.91 0.42
C ASN A 34 0.27 -7.73 1.18
N LEU A 35 -0.64 -6.96 0.61
CA LEU A 35 -1.91 -6.64 1.23
C LEU A 35 -3.10 -7.25 0.48
N SER A 36 -2.86 -8.30 -0.27
CA SER A 36 -3.92 -8.92 -1.06
C SER A 36 -5.06 -9.46 -0.20
N LYS A 37 -4.76 -9.82 1.05
CA LYS A 37 -5.76 -10.32 1.98
C LYS A 37 -6.37 -9.24 2.87
N GLU A 38 -5.85 -8.03 2.80
CA GLU A 38 -6.34 -6.95 3.61
C GLU A 38 -7.57 -6.33 2.98
N LYS A 39 -8.45 -5.82 3.82
CA LYS A 39 -9.64 -5.13 3.36
C LYS A 39 -9.49 -3.64 3.54
N SER A 40 -9.98 -2.90 2.58
CA SER A 40 -9.97 -1.46 2.65
C SER A 40 -11.26 -0.91 2.11
N ARG A 41 -11.49 0.37 2.42
CA ARG A 41 -12.64 1.07 1.90
C ARG A 41 -12.55 1.22 0.39
N ASP A 42 -11.38 1.60 -0.09
CA ASP A 42 -11.10 1.76 -1.51
C ASP A 42 -9.83 1.01 -1.86
N ARG A 43 -9.74 0.59 -3.11
CA ARG A 43 -8.60 -0.17 -3.59
C ARG A 43 -8.31 0.23 -5.03
N PHE A 44 -7.07 0.58 -5.27
CA PHE A 44 -6.63 1.05 -6.58
C PHE A 44 -5.51 0.22 -7.16
#